data_82ef9f92ffd8ebe2be9addc0d2676c45
#
_entry.id   82ef9f92ffd8ebe2be9addc0d2676c45
#
_cell.length_a   1.000
_cell.length_b   1.000
_cell.length_c   1.000
_cell.angle_alpha   90.00
_cell.angle_beta   90.00
_cell.angle_gamma   90.00
#
_symmetry.space_group_name_H-M   'P 1'
#
loop_
_entity.id
_entity.type
_entity.pdbx_description
1 polymer ?
#
loop_
_entity_poly.entity_id
_entity_poly.type
_entity_poly.pdbx_seq_one_letter_code
_entity_poly.pdbx_strand_id
1 'polypeptide(L)'
;MIIQQTNRFKKVYKKLHPNQLPCINEAIKSVIEDFTIGEQKTGDLSWLRVYKFKMLGKLALLGYSVDNESEIVLTFVDVGFHENFYRDLKHL
;
A
#
# COMPACT_ATOMS: atom_id res chain seq x y z
N MET A 1 3.85 -10.55 -14.32
CA MET A 1 3.97 -9.61 -13.18
C MET A 1 4.23 -10.39 -11.91
N ILE A 2 5.20 -9.93 -11.14
CA ILE A 2 5.51 -10.51 -9.84
C ILE A 2 4.88 -9.64 -8.76
N ILE A 3 4.22 -10.26 -7.78
CA ILE A 3 3.60 -9.55 -6.66
C ILE A 3 4.31 -9.97 -5.38
N GLN A 4 4.82 -8.97 -4.66
CA GLN A 4 5.59 -9.17 -3.43
C GLN A 4 5.04 -8.31 -2.31
N GLN A 5 5.50 -8.59 -1.09
CA GLN A 5 5.22 -7.75 0.07
C GLN A 5 6.44 -7.67 0.95
N THR A 6 6.64 -6.52 1.57
CA THR A 6 7.73 -6.33 2.54
C THR A 6 7.41 -7.06 3.84
N ASN A 7 8.44 -7.28 4.67
CA ASN A 7 8.22 -7.83 6.01
C ASN A 7 7.35 -6.90 6.86
N ARG A 8 7.50 -5.59 6.69
CA ARG A 8 6.65 -4.61 7.35
C ARG A 8 5.18 -4.81 6.96
N PHE A 9 4.89 -4.94 5.66
CA PHE A 9 3.52 -5.16 5.19
C PHE A 9 2.93 -6.43 5.79
N LYS A 10 3.71 -7.52 5.82
CA LYS A 10 3.27 -8.78 6.41
C LYS A 10 2.88 -8.62 7.88
N LYS A 11 3.70 -7.90 8.64
CA LYS A 11 3.44 -7.67 10.07
C LYS A 11 2.19 -6.82 10.29
N VAL A 12 2.04 -5.75 9.51
CA VAL A 12 0.86 -4.89 9.60
C VAL A 12 -0.40 -5.66 9.23
N TYR A 13 -0.35 -6.41 8.13
CA TYR A 13 -1.51 -7.18 7.65
C TYR A 13 -1.99 -8.20 8.69
N LYS A 14 -1.06 -8.87 9.36
CA LYS A 14 -1.40 -9.86 10.39
C LYS A 14 -2.13 -9.25 11.60
N LYS A 15 -1.92 -7.98 11.87
CA LYS A 15 -2.51 -7.28 13.01
C LYS A 15 -3.85 -6.61 12.69
N LEU A 16 -4.29 -6.67 11.45
CA LEU A 16 -5.55 -6.04 11.05
C LEU A 16 -6.73 -6.75 11.69
N HIS A 17 -7.72 -5.96 12.07
CA HIS A 17 -8.99 -6.52 12.58
C HIS A 17 -9.78 -7.16 11.43
N PRO A 18 -10.55 -8.22 11.71
CA PRO A 18 -11.34 -8.88 10.66
C PRO A 18 -12.26 -7.95 9.89
N ASN A 19 -12.80 -6.89 10.53
CA ASN A 19 -13.67 -5.94 9.85
C ASN A 19 -12.92 -4.98 8.90
N GLN A 20 -11.61 -4.91 8.99
CA GLN A 20 -10.78 -4.10 8.09
C GLN A 20 -10.38 -4.88 6.82
N LEU A 21 -10.29 -6.20 6.92
CA LEU A 21 -9.77 -7.05 5.84
C LEU A 21 -10.53 -6.91 4.53
N PRO A 22 -11.87 -6.88 4.49
CA PRO A 22 -12.57 -6.73 3.21
C PRO A 22 -12.18 -5.45 2.46
N CYS A 23 -12.06 -4.33 3.16
CA CYS A 23 -11.68 -3.06 2.55
C CYS A 23 -10.26 -3.12 2.00
N ILE A 24 -9.34 -3.67 2.78
CA ILE A 24 -7.92 -3.75 2.40
C ILE A 24 -7.73 -4.73 1.26
N ASN A 25 -8.37 -5.89 1.30
CA ASN A 25 -8.27 -6.87 0.23
C ASN A 25 -8.82 -6.31 -1.09
N GLU A 26 -9.89 -5.53 -1.04
CA GLU A 26 -10.44 -4.87 -2.22
C GLU A 26 -9.47 -3.81 -2.77
N ALA A 27 -8.83 -3.05 -1.89
CA ALA A 27 -7.81 -2.08 -2.30
C ALA A 27 -6.62 -2.76 -2.96
N ILE A 28 -6.13 -3.86 -2.38
CA ILE A 28 -5.05 -4.66 -2.96
C ILE A 28 -5.43 -5.15 -4.36
N LYS A 29 -6.64 -5.68 -4.50
CA LYS A 29 -7.15 -6.16 -5.79
C LYS A 29 -7.18 -5.05 -6.82
N SER A 30 -7.66 -3.87 -6.45
CA SER A 30 -7.73 -2.73 -7.35
C SER A 30 -6.35 -2.32 -7.85
N VAL A 31 -5.34 -2.30 -6.98
CA VAL A 31 -3.96 -1.98 -7.37
C VAL A 31 -3.38 -3.06 -8.27
N ILE A 32 -3.66 -4.34 -8.00
CA ILE A 32 -3.17 -5.43 -8.85
C ILE A 32 -3.77 -5.33 -10.25
N GLU A 33 -5.05 -4.96 -10.36
CA GLU A 33 -5.73 -4.80 -11.65
C GLU A 33 -5.19 -3.61 -12.44
N ASP A 34 -4.81 -2.52 -11.74
CA ASP A 34 -4.25 -1.32 -12.37
C ASP A 34 -3.35 -0.60 -11.37
N PHE A 35 -2.05 -0.87 -11.43
CA PHE A 35 -1.11 -0.26 -10.49
C PHE A 35 -0.86 1.23 -10.71
N THR A 36 -1.41 1.83 -11.76
CA THR A 36 -1.29 3.27 -12.00
C THR A 36 -2.28 4.09 -11.18
N ILE A 37 -3.24 3.46 -10.52
CA ILE A 37 -4.28 4.19 -9.77
C ILE A 37 -3.75 4.89 -8.53
N GLY A 38 -2.64 4.42 -7.95
CA GLY A 38 -2.02 5.10 -6.82
C GLY A 38 -1.23 6.32 -7.27
N GLU A 39 -1.24 7.36 -6.43
CA GLU A 39 -0.49 8.58 -6.69
C GLU A 39 1.00 8.38 -6.46
N GLN A 40 1.82 8.71 -7.46
CA GLN A 40 3.27 8.69 -7.32
C GLN A 40 3.71 9.82 -6.40
N LYS A 41 4.47 9.51 -5.35
CA LYS A 41 4.99 10.52 -4.43
C LYS A 41 6.26 11.16 -4.98
N THR A 42 6.71 12.22 -4.33
CA THR A 42 7.89 12.99 -4.73
C THR A 42 8.86 13.10 -3.56
N GLY A 43 10.05 13.67 -3.83
CA GLY A 43 11.08 13.84 -2.80
C GLY A 43 11.61 12.51 -2.29
N ASP A 44 11.76 12.39 -0.99
CA ASP A 44 12.33 11.20 -0.35
C ASP A 44 11.47 9.95 -0.53
N LEU A 45 10.20 10.12 -0.87
CA LEU A 45 9.25 9.03 -1.09
C LEU A 45 8.94 8.82 -2.57
N SER A 46 9.81 9.27 -3.47
CA SER A 46 9.56 9.17 -4.92
C SER A 46 9.45 7.73 -5.43
N TRP A 47 9.94 6.76 -4.66
CA TRP A 47 9.81 5.33 -4.98
C TRP A 47 8.44 4.78 -4.65
N LEU A 48 7.59 5.54 -3.96
CA LEU A 48 6.33 5.09 -3.39
C LEU A 48 5.15 5.57 -4.20
N ARG A 49 4.18 4.68 -4.44
CA ARG A 49 2.83 5.02 -4.89
C ARG A 49 1.87 4.79 -3.74
N VAL A 50 0.84 5.62 -3.64
CA VAL A 50 -0.14 5.54 -2.56
C VAL A 50 -1.54 5.58 -3.13
N TYR A 51 -2.31 4.53 -2.84
CA TYR A 51 -3.72 4.43 -3.22
C TYR A 51 -4.58 4.78 -2.01
N LYS A 52 -5.46 5.77 -2.18
CA LYS A 52 -6.38 6.23 -1.15
C LYS A 52 -7.69 5.48 -1.25
N PHE A 53 -8.20 5.03 -0.11
CA PHE A 53 -9.49 4.36 -0.05
C PHE A 53 -10.14 4.60 1.31
N LYS A 54 -11.43 4.27 1.43
CA LYS A 54 -12.13 4.39 2.70
C LYS A 54 -12.15 3.05 3.42
N MET A 55 -11.86 3.08 4.71
CA MET A 55 -11.88 1.92 5.59
C MET A 55 -12.60 2.30 6.87
N LEU A 56 -13.76 1.70 7.11
CA LEU A 56 -14.58 1.98 8.30
C LEU A 56 -14.89 3.48 8.43
N GLY A 57 -15.20 4.13 7.29
CA GLY A 57 -15.58 5.54 7.27
C GLY A 57 -14.43 6.53 7.36
N LYS A 58 -13.18 6.07 7.41
CA LYS A 58 -11.99 6.93 7.49
C LYS A 58 -11.10 6.74 6.28
N LEU A 59 -10.30 7.76 5.99
CA LEU A 59 -9.32 7.69 4.91
C LEU A 59 -8.19 6.73 5.29
N ALA A 60 -7.93 5.75 4.43
CA ALA A 60 -6.84 4.81 4.55
C ALA A 60 -5.96 4.87 3.32
N LEU A 61 -4.72 4.43 3.48
CA LEU A 61 -3.71 4.46 2.42
C LEU A 61 -3.09 3.09 2.26
N LEU A 62 -2.89 2.67 1.00
CA LEU A 62 -2.15 1.47 0.63
C LEU A 62 -0.91 1.92 -0.13
N GLY A 63 0.27 1.69 0.46
CA GLY A 63 1.55 2.05 -0.14
C GLY A 63 2.17 0.88 -0.86
N TYR A 64 2.68 1.13 -2.07
CA TYR A 64 3.33 0.11 -2.87
C TYR A 64 4.37 0.74 -3.79
N SER A 65 5.26 -0.09 -4.29
CA SER A 65 6.24 0.32 -5.30
C SER A 65 6.08 -0.52 -6.55
N VAL A 66 6.46 0.05 -7.69
CA VAL A 66 6.44 -0.63 -8.98
C VAL A 66 7.83 -0.54 -9.59
N ASP A 67 8.42 -1.69 -9.85
CA ASP A 67 9.67 -1.81 -10.60
C ASP A 67 9.34 -2.41 -11.95
N ASN A 68 9.86 -1.81 -13.01
CA ASN A 68 9.49 -2.12 -14.38
C ASN A 68 10.70 -2.25 -15.31
N GLU A 69 11.86 -2.68 -14.80
CA GLU A 69 13.07 -2.76 -15.61
C GLU A 69 13.02 -3.90 -16.64
N SER A 70 12.86 -5.14 -16.19
CA SER A 70 12.78 -6.30 -17.09
C SER A 70 11.43 -7.00 -16.97
N GLU A 71 10.85 -7.00 -15.79
CA GLU A 71 9.54 -7.55 -15.50
C GLU A 71 8.86 -6.65 -14.48
N ILE A 72 7.56 -6.51 -14.56
CA ILE A 72 6.84 -5.70 -13.58
C ILE A 72 6.83 -6.41 -12.24
N VAL A 73 7.39 -5.74 -11.22
CA VAL A 73 7.38 -6.21 -9.83
C VAL A 73 6.60 -5.21 -9.00
N LEU A 74 5.48 -5.67 -8.46
CA LEU A 74 4.61 -4.88 -7.60
C LEU A 74 4.85 -5.30 -6.16
N THR A 75 5.31 -4.38 -5.32
CA THR A 75 5.65 -4.66 -3.93
C THR A 75 4.78 -3.84 -3.00
N PHE A 76 3.98 -4.50 -2.18
CA PHE A 76 3.20 -3.84 -1.14
C PHE A 76 4.09 -3.54 0.05
N VAL A 77 4.04 -2.29 0.53
CA VAL A 77 4.99 -1.75 1.50
C VAL A 77 4.32 -1.48 2.85
N ASP A 78 3.14 -0.89 2.85
CA ASP A 78 2.44 -0.52 4.07
C ASP A 78 0.96 -0.29 3.79
N VAL A 79 0.14 -0.37 4.85
CA VAL A 79 -1.27 -0.05 4.76
C VAL A 79 -1.73 0.45 6.13
N GLY A 80 -2.61 1.45 6.17
CA GLY A 80 -3.13 1.97 7.41
C GLY A 80 -3.92 3.25 7.24
N PHE A 81 -4.41 3.77 8.34
CA PHE A 81 -5.11 5.04 8.33
C PHE A 81 -4.15 6.19 7.99
N HIS A 82 -4.66 7.18 7.28
CA HIS A 82 -3.89 8.33 6.81
C HIS A 82 -3.13 9.02 7.94
N GLU A 83 -3.74 9.18 9.09
CA GLU A 83 -3.17 9.94 10.21
C GLU A 83 -1.83 9.38 10.71
N ASN A 84 -1.60 8.06 10.51
CA ASN A 84 -0.39 7.39 11.00
C ASN A 84 0.57 6.97 9.89
N PHE A 85 0.08 6.86 8.67
CA PHE A 85 0.79 6.19 7.57
C PHE A 85 2.16 6.81 7.29
N TYR A 86 2.20 8.12 7.04
CA TYR A 86 3.46 8.78 6.68
C TYR A 86 4.41 8.91 7.85
N ARG A 87 3.87 9.11 9.05
CA ARG A 87 4.70 9.17 10.24
C ARG A 87 5.45 7.86 10.46
N ASP A 88 4.73 6.75 10.39
CA ASP A 88 5.32 5.43 10.62
C ASP A 88 6.31 5.07 9.52
N LEU A 89 6.02 5.46 8.29
CA LEU A 89 6.88 5.19 7.13
C LEU A 89 8.22 5.91 7.20
N LYS A 90 8.24 7.11 7.78
CA LYS A 90 9.46 7.91 7.92
C LYS A 90 10.45 7.32 8.92
N HIS A 91 10.01 6.41 9.75
CA HIS A 91 10.84 5.76 10.76
C HIS A 91 11.31 4.37 10.35
N LEU A 92 11.22 4.05 9.07
CA LEU A 92 11.73 2.79 8.54
C LEU A 92 13.26 2.78 8.46
#